data_703592fc89c706341da92d62b4a5f8d4
#
_entry.id   703592fc89c706341da92d62b4a5f8d4
#
_cell.length_a   1.000
_cell.length_b   1.000
_cell.length_c   1.000
_cell.angle_alpha   90.00
_cell.angle_beta   90.00
_cell.angle_gamma   90.00
#
_symmetry.space_group_name_H-M   'P 1'
#
loop_
_entity.id
_entity.type
_entity.pdbx_description
1 polymer ?
#
loop_
_entity_poly.entity_id
_entity_poly.type
_entity_poly.pdbx_seq_one_letter_code
_entity_poly.pdbx_strand_id
1 'polypeptide(L)'
;MNANPSVAMYALRALAGALSAIVLSAVLTGRASAQAAAPLTLKVITVSEASLYANMTLVMGKSDAALIDVPFTRSDAHRVIAEILDSGKSLKYVYITHDHPDHFLSLEVVADAFPDAKLITAPTIVADIWRSLPVKLKRWGPMLGANGPRRPVVPIAWEQPVFQIEGQDLQILGPMQGDHVHATAIYIPSLRALVAGDLAFDQIYPWLGEHTPERRKEWIGSLDKLIALKPAIVVAGHQLPGRPHDPSALTFTRDYIVAFNAAIPRSKNSEDLARRMRMAFPDAQDVLGGFLMSNSAKVGMGEAPPWDE
;
A
#
# COMPACT_ATOMS: atom_id res chain seq x y z
N MET A 1 -74.34 55.69 47.50
CA MET A 1 -74.13 56.84 48.34
C MET A 1 -72.66 57.10 48.34
N ASN A 2 -72.35 58.16 47.63
CA ASN A 2 -71.54 59.29 48.06
C ASN A 2 -70.14 58.93 48.60
N ALA A 3 -69.05 59.49 48.25
CA ALA A 3 -68.68 60.58 47.36
C ALA A 3 -67.13 60.53 47.29
N ASN A 4 -66.65 60.96 46.17
CA ASN A 4 -65.36 61.61 45.97
C ASN A 4 -65.07 62.72 47.00
N PRO A 5 -63.94 63.44 47.13
CA PRO A 5 -62.87 63.62 46.13
C PRO A 5 -61.47 63.90 46.69
N SER A 6 -60.53 64.08 45.73
CA SER A 6 -59.54 65.14 45.46
C SER A 6 -58.33 65.26 46.40
N VAL A 7 -57.29 65.53 45.83
CA VAL A 7 -56.47 66.59 45.24
C VAL A 7 -55.02 66.47 45.75
N ALA A 8 -54.19 66.43 44.92
CA ALA A 8 -53.14 67.26 44.36
C ALA A 8 -51.79 67.32 45.07
N MET A 9 -50.83 67.04 44.20
CA MET A 9 -49.66 67.94 43.95
C MET A 9 -48.59 68.09 45.03
N TYR A 10 -47.43 67.70 44.76
CA TYR A 10 -46.29 68.52 44.34
C TYR A 10 -45.02 67.67 44.08
N ALA A 11 -44.37 68.02 42.98
CA ALA A 11 -43.09 67.62 42.51
C ALA A 11 -41.95 67.83 43.50
N LEU A 12 -40.92 66.99 43.50
CA LEU A 12 -39.54 67.48 43.40
C LEU A 12 -38.59 66.39 42.89
N ARG A 13 -37.71 66.87 42.06
CA ARG A 13 -36.63 66.19 41.37
C ARG A 13 -35.67 65.55 42.36
N ALA A 14 -35.19 64.36 42.04
CA ALA A 14 -33.80 63.90 42.29
C ALA A 14 -33.33 62.96 41.21
N LEU A 15 -32.39 63.43 40.41
CA LEU A 15 -31.56 62.61 39.53
C LEU A 15 -30.75 61.61 40.39
N ALA A 16 -30.87 60.38 40.12
CA ALA A 16 -29.83 59.40 40.47
C ALA A 16 -29.69 58.45 39.30
N GLY A 17 -28.57 58.57 38.64
CA GLY A 17 -28.22 57.76 37.48
C GLY A 17 -28.08 56.30 37.83
N ALA A 18 -28.83 55.46 37.13
CA ALA A 18 -28.57 53.99 37.09
C ALA A 18 -27.55 53.69 36.00
N LEU A 19 -26.30 53.48 36.39
CA LEU A 19 -25.29 52.86 35.52
C LEU A 19 -25.73 51.38 35.24
N SER A 20 -26.26 51.17 34.08
CA SER A 20 -26.41 49.77 33.56
C SER A 20 -25.05 49.27 33.20
N ALA A 21 -24.48 48.43 34.07
CA ALA A 21 -23.30 47.64 33.76
C ALA A 21 -23.70 46.56 32.75
N ILE A 22 -23.44 46.81 31.47
CA ILE A 22 -23.47 45.76 30.43
C ILE A 22 -22.25 44.88 30.69
N VAL A 23 -22.47 43.74 31.33
CA VAL A 23 -21.47 42.64 31.40
C VAL A 23 -21.38 42.05 30.00
N LEU A 24 -20.42 42.52 29.24
CA LEU A 24 -20.03 41.92 27.96
C LEU A 24 -19.32 40.61 28.30
N SER A 25 -20.06 39.51 28.37
CA SER A 25 -19.51 38.17 28.45
C SER A 25 -18.80 37.89 27.12
N ALA A 26 -17.52 38.17 27.07
CA ALA A 26 -16.64 37.70 26.00
C ALA A 26 -16.61 36.18 26.06
N VAL A 27 -17.44 35.52 25.27
CA VAL A 27 -17.30 34.09 24.97
C VAL A 27 -16.00 33.96 24.20
N LEU A 28 -14.92 33.70 24.90
CA LEU A 28 -13.68 33.18 24.35
C LEU A 28 -14.00 31.80 23.79
N THR A 29 -14.47 31.76 22.53
CA THR A 29 -14.41 30.55 21.73
C THR A 29 -12.93 30.26 21.52
N GLY A 30 -12.35 29.52 22.47
CA GLY A 30 -11.05 28.90 22.29
C GLY A 30 -11.16 28.03 21.05
N ARG A 31 -10.71 28.53 19.91
CA ARG A 31 -10.33 27.67 18.82
C ARG A 31 -9.24 26.75 19.38
N ALA A 32 -9.62 25.54 19.77
CA ALA A 32 -8.64 24.50 19.97
C ALA A 32 -7.85 24.45 18.67
N SER A 33 -6.65 24.97 18.70
CA SER A 33 -5.68 24.80 17.63
C SER A 33 -5.55 23.30 17.49
N ALA A 34 -6.14 22.71 16.45
CA ALA A 34 -5.93 21.33 16.13
C ALA A 34 -4.41 21.18 15.98
N GLN A 35 -3.78 20.61 16.96
CA GLN A 35 -2.34 20.34 16.93
C GLN A 35 -2.10 19.52 15.67
N ALA A 36 -1.34 20.06 14.73
CA ALA A 36 -1.05 19.35 13.49
C ALA A 36 -0.54 17.94 13.86
N ALA A 37 -1.17 16.93 13.27
CA ALA A 37 -0.75 15.55 13.49
C ALA A 37 0.75 15.42 13.18
N ALA A 38 1.49 14.69 14.01
CA ALA A 38 2.90 14.42 13.73
C ALA A 38 3.01 13.78 12.35
N PRO A 39 4.01 14.17 11.53
CA PRO A 39 4.14 13.61 10.18
C PRO A 39 4.32 12.09 10.24
N LEU A 40 3.71 11.36 9.31
CA LEU A 40 3.98 9.94 9.11
C LEU A 40 5.42 9.77 8.63
N THR A 41 5.99 8.60 8.90
CA THR A 41 7.29 8.19 8.40
C THR A 41 7.18 6.80 7.77
N LEU A 42 8.09 6.48 6.86
CA LEU A 42 8.17 5.17 6.22
C LEU A 42 9.44 4.45 6.67
N LYS A 43 9.31 3.16 6.94
CA LYS A 43 10.43 2.22 7.03
C LYS A 43 10.18 1.12 6.02
N VAL A 44 11.01 1.05 5.00
CA VAL A 44 10.97 -0.03 4.01
C VAL A 44 11.90 -1.15 4.45
N ILE A 45 11.39 -2.36 4.45
CA ILE A 45 12.09 -3.58 4.85
C ILE A 45 12.17 -4.44 3.59
N THR A 46 13.27 -4.33 2.84
CA THR A 46 13.55 -5.23 1.73
C THR A 46 13.93 -6.58 2.31
N VAL A 47 13.10 -7.60 2.08
CA VAL A 47 13.33 -8.95 2.61
C VAL A 47 14.35 -9.71 1.77
N SER A 48 14.70 -10.94 2.18
CA SER A 48 15.75 -11.71 1.54
C SER A 48 15.38 -12.18 0.12
N GLU A 49 16.37 -12.68 -0.62
CA GLU A 49 16.16 -13.32 -1.92
C GLU A 49 15.18 -14.50 -1.85
N ALA A 50 15.13 -15.21 -0.71
CA ALA A 50 14.16 -16.28 -0.48
C ALA A 50 12.68 -15.80 -0.50
N SER A 51 12.47 -14.51 -0.33
CA SER A 51 11.18 -13.80 -0.54
C SER A 51 11.30 -12.77 -1.67
N LEU A 52 12.10 -13.07 -2.70
CA LEU A 52 12.22 -12.35 -3.97
C LEU A 52 12.63 -10.88 -3.84
N TYR A 53 13.31 -10.49 -2.75
CA TYR A 53 13.61 -9.08 -2.41
C TYR A 53 12.36 -8.19 -2.38
N ALA A 54 11.21 -8.75 -1.99
CA ALA A 54 9.99 -7.98 -1.84
C ALA A 54 10.13 -6.91 -0.75
N ASN A 55 9.41 -5.81 -0.89
CA ASN A 55 9.41 -4.71 0.06
C ASN A 55 8.18 -4.74 0.95
N MET A 56 8.41 -4.89 2.25
CA MET A 56 7.39 -4.70 3.28
C MET A 56 7.51 -3.28 3.82
N THR A 57 6.42 -2.51 3.77
CA THR A 57 6.48 -1.09 4.13
C THR A 57 5.75 -0.83 5.44
N LEU A 58 6.48 -0.40 6.45
CA LEU A 58 5.90 0.05 7.73
C LEU A 58 5.66 1.58 7.66
N VAL A 59 4.39 1.97 7.69
CA VAL A 59 3.93 3.36 7.76
C VAL A 59 3.69 3.69 9.22
N MET A 60 4.42 4.65 9.77
CA MET A 60 4.43 4.93 11.21
C MET A 60 3.96 6.36 11.51
N GLY A 61 3.03 6.48 12.45
CA GLY A 61 2.69 7.70 13.16
C GLY A 61 3.51 7.86 14.45
N LYS A 62 3.02 8.69 15.36
CA LYS A 62 3.64 8.89 16.67
C LYS A 62 3.60 7.62 17.53
N SER A 63 2.49 6.90 17.50
CA SER A 63 2.21 5.74 18.36
C SER A 63 1.76 4.50 17.59
N ASP A 64 1.09 4.71 16.47
CA ASP A 64 0.45 3.65 15.69
C ASP A 64 1.19 3.42 14.36
N ALA A 65 1.02 2.23 13.80
CA ALA A 65 1.59 1.87 12.51
C ALA A 65 0.65 1.00 11.67
N ALA A 66 0.90 1.00 10.34
CA ALA A 66 0.36 0.03 9.40
C ALA A 66 1.50 -0.66 8.66
N LEU A 67 1.38 -1.96 8.44
CA LEU A 67 2.26 -2.73 7.58
C LEU A 67 1.58 -2.94 6.23
N ILE A 68 2.30 -2.70 5.14
CA ILE A 68 1.86 -3.01 3.78
C ILE A 68 2.66 -4.21 3.29
N ASP A 69 1.94 -5.28 2.96
CA ASP A 69 2.41 -6.59 2.58
C ASP A 69 3.18 -7.37 3.66
N VAL A 70 3.22 -8.68 3.51
CA VAL A 70 3.98 -9.60 4.34
C VAL A 70 4.73 -10.60 3.44
N PRO A 71 5.92 -11.05 3.85
CA PRO A 71 6.81 -11.78 2.94
C PRO A 71 6.36 -13.21 2.65
N PHE A 72 7.05 -13.85 1.70
CA PHE A 72 6.85 -15.21 1.27
C PHE A 72 7.18 -16.23 2.37
N THR A 73 8.31 -16.00 3.04
CA THR A 73 8.85 -16.95 4.00
C THR A 73 8.56 -16.56 5.45
N ARG A 74 8.32 -17.55 6.29
CA ARG A 74 8.15 -17.34 7.73
C ARG A 74 9.36 -16.69 8.38
N SER A 75 10.57 -17.05 7.94
CA SER A 75 11.80 -16.47 8.48
C SER A 75 11.90 -14.97 8.21
N ASP A 76 11.52 -14.52 7.02
CA ASP A 76 11.48 -13.09 6.72
C ASP A 76 10.33 -12.40 7.48
N ALA A 77 9.17 -13.07 7.65
CA ALA A 77 8.09 -12.52 8.47
C ALA A 77 8.53 -12.28 9.93
N HIS A 78 9.31 -13.18 10.52
CA HIS A 78 9.86 -12.96 11.85
C HIS A 78 10.84 -11.77 11.90
N ARG A 79 11.62 -11.52 10.84
CA ARG A 79 12.46 -10.30 10.72
C ARG A 79 11.61 -9.04 10.64
N VAL A 80 10.53 -9.07 9.83
CA VAL A 80 9.57 -7.95 9.76
C VAL A 80 8.93 -7.69 11.12
N ILE A 81 8.54 -8.73 11.86
CA ILE A 81 8.02 -8.60 13.23
C ILE A 81 9.03 -7.91 14.14
N ALA A 82 10.31 -8.31 14.09
CA ALA A 82 11.35 -7.67 14.89
C ALA A 82 11.45 -6.17 14.58
N GLU A 83 11.40 -5.77 13.29
CA GLU A 83 11.43 -4.38 12.88
C GLU A 83 10.19 -3.58 13.35
N ILE A 84 9.02 -4.22 13.44
CA ILE A 84 7.81 -3.60 14.00
C ILE A 84 7.97 -3.40 15.50
N LEU A 85 8.44 -4.43 16.23
CA LEU A 85 8.68 -4.35 17.68
C LEU A 85 9.72 -3.28 18.02
N ASP A 86 10.84 -3.23 17.29
CA ASP A 86 11.91 -2.24 17.46
C ASP A 86 11.43 -0.81 17.19
N SER A 87 10.39 -0.64 16.36
CA SER A 87 9.77 0.66 16.13
C SER A 87 9.06 1.21 17.37
N GLY A 88 8.68 0.35 18.31
CA GLY A 88 7.89 0.68 19.50
C GLY A 88 6.46 1.13 19.17
N LYS A 89 5.97 0.89 17.94
CA LYS A 89 4.64 1.31 17.50
C LYS A 89 3.61 0.19 17.69
N SER A 90 2.34 0.59 17.89
CA SER A 90 1.21 -0.33 17.92
C SER A 90 0.75 -0.60 16.48
N LEU A 91 0.90 -1.83 16.00
CA LEU A 91 0.42 -2.22 14.67
C LEU A 91 -1.10 -2.25 14.65
N LYS A 92 -1.73 -1.39 13.84
CA LYS A 92 -3.19 -1.28 13.72
C LYS A 92 -3.74 -2.00 12.51
N TYR A 93 -2.99 -1.96 11.40
CA TYR A 93 -3.40 -2.55 10.15
C TYR A 93 -2.26 -3.34 9.51
N VAL A 94 -2.62 -4.42 8.86
CA VAL A 94 -1.80 -5.07 7.83
C VAL A 94 -2.64 -5.03 6.55
N TYR A 95 -2.14 -4.38 5.52
CA TYR A 95 -2.79 -4.29 4.21
C TYR A 95 -2.05 -5.15 3.20
N ILE A 96 -2.78 -5.96 2.42
CA ILE A 96 -2.24 -6.78 1.34
C ILE A 96 -2.57 -6.13 0.00
N THR A 97 -1.55 -5.88 -0.83
CA THR A 97 -1.69 -5.16 -2.10
C THR A 97 -2.28 -5.99 -3.22
N HIS A 98 -2.01 -7.29 -3.24
CA HIS A 98 -2.52 -8.26 -4.22
C HIS A 98 -2.33 -9.70 -3.70
N ASP A 99 -2.72 -10.70 -4.48
CA ASP A 99 -2.74 -12.09 -4.03
C ASP A 99 -1.52 -12.94 -4.38
N HIS A 100 -0.41 -12.35 -4.83
CA HIS A 100 0.82 -13.13 -5.03
C HIS A 100 1.40 -13.61 -3.70
N PRO A 101 1.95 -14.85 -3.67
CA PRO A 101 2.26 -15.53 -2.42
C PRO A 101 3.33 -14.82 -1.58
N ASP A 102 4.22 -14.11 -2.22
CA ASP A 102 5.31 -13.37 -1.58
C ASP A 102 4.89 -12.00 -1.00
N HIS A 103 3.59 -11.69 -1.09
CA HIS A 103 2.97 -10.52 -0.46
C HIS A 103 1.94 -10.86 0.62
N PHE A 104 1.54 -12.16 0.79
CA PHE A 104 0.58 -12.50 1.85
C PHE A 104 0.78 -13.85 2.53
N LEU A 105 1.59 -14.76 1.98
CA LEU A 105 1.54 -16.17 2.38
C LEU A 105 1.98 -16.40 3.84
N SER A 106 2.88 -15.58 4.39
CA SER A 106 3.29 -15.67 5.80
C SER A 106 2.45 -14.80 6.76
N LEU A 107 1.25 -14.38 6.35
CA LEU A 107 0.37 -13.51 7.15
C LEU A 107 0.04 -14.10 8.53
N GLU A 108 0.01 -15.45 8.68
CA GLU A 108 -0.19 -16.11 9.96
C GLU A 108 0.82 -15.66 11.02
N VAL A 109 2.10 -15.49 10.61
CA VAL A 109 3.18 -15.16 11.54
C VAL A 109 2.98 -13.76 12.13
N VAL A 110 2.56 -12.83 11.28
CA VAL A 110 2.24 -11.45 11.70
C VAL A 110 0.95 -11.41 12.53
N ALA A 111 -0.07 -12.18 12.12
CA ALA A 111 -1.34 -12.28 12.85
C ALA A 111 -1.15 -12.84 14.27
N ASP A 112 -0.28 -13.84 14.42
CA ASP A 112 0.01 -14.43 15.74
C ASP A 112 0.80 -13.47 16.64
N ALA A 113 1.67 -12.64 16.06
CA ALA A 113 2.46 -11.67 16.82
C ALA A 113 1.65 -10.41 17.18
N PHE A 114 0.69 -10.03 16.36
CA PHE A 114 -0.13 -8.81 16.52
C PHE A 114 -1.63 -9.12 16.39
N PRO A 115 -2.23 -9.84 17.34
CA PRO A 115 -3.62 -10.32 17.24
C PRO A 115 -4.67 -9.20 17.19
N ASP A 116 -4.32 -7.99 17.66
CA ASP A 116 -5.21 -6.82 17.63
C ASP A 116 -5.14 -6.04 16.30
N ALA A 117 -4.19 -6.37 15.43
CA ALA A 117 -4.07 -5.72 14.12
C ALA A 117 -5.18 -6.20 13.17
N LYS A 118 -5.78 -5.27 12.44
CA LYS A 118 -6.75 -5.60 11.40
C LYS A 118 -6.01 -6.00 10.12
N LEU A 119 -6.22 -7.23 9.68
CA LEU A 119 -5.69 -7.75 8.42
C LEU A 119 -6.70 -7.44 7.32
N ILE A 120 -6.38 -6.52 6.43
CA ILE A 120 -7.33 -5.96 5.46
C ILE A 120 -6.77 -5.98 4.04
N THR A 121 -7.65 -6.05 3.06
CA THR A 121 -7.36 -5.83 1.64
C THR A 121 -8.62 -5.47 0.87
N ALA A 122 -8.49 -5.09 -0.42
CA ALA A 122 -9.64 -4.82 -1.26
C ALA A 122 -10.51 -6.09 -1.45
N PRO A 123 -11.85 -5.95 -1.58
CA PRO A 123 -12.75 -7.12 -1.71
C PRO A 123 -12.41 -8.06 -2.86
N THR A 124 -11.96 -7.53 -4.00
CA THR A 124 -11.51 -8.33 -5.15
C THR A 124 -10.31 -9.21 -4.82
N ILE A 125 -9.35 -8.69 -4.07
CA ILE A 125 -8.14 -9.42 -3.65
C ILE A 125 -8.50 -10.52 -2.66
N VAL A 126 -9.47 -10.31 -1.75
CA VAL A 126 -9.98 -11.38 -0.87
C VAL A 126 -10.51 -12.54 -1.71
N ALA A 127 -11.30 -12.24 -2.76
CA ALA A 127 -11.84 -13.27 -3.66
C ALA A 127 -10.74 -14.01 -4.42
N ASP A 128 -9.73 -13.29 -4.89
CA ASP A 128 -8.57 -13.87 -5.58
C ASP A 128 -7.77 -14.78 -4.65
N ILE A 129 -7.48 -14.35 -3.42
CA ILE A 129 -6.80 -15.18 -2.42
C ILE A 129 -7.58 -16.47 -2.16
N TRP A 130 -8.90 -16.40 -1.95
CA TRP A 130 -9.71 -17.59 -1.72
C TRP A 130 -9.67 -18.56 -2.90
N ARG A 131 -9.67 -18.04 -4.13
CA ARG A 131 -9.62 -18.84 -5.35
C ARG A 131 -8.23 -19.50 -5.53
N SER A 132 -7.16 -18.73 -5.35
CA SER A 132 -5.78 -19.12 -5.68
C SER A 132 -5.07 -19.90 -4.58
N LEU A 133 -5.43 -19.69 -3.31
CA LEU A 133 -4.70 -20.23 -2.15
C LEU A 133 -4.45 -21.75 -2.19
N PRO A 134 -5.42 -22.62 -2.56
CA PRO A 134 -5.16 -24.05 -2.63
C PRO A 134 -4.06 -24.40 -3.65
N VAL A 135 -4.05 -23.72 -4.79
CA VAL A 135 -3.06 -23.93 -5.87
C VAL A 135 -1.71 -23.42 -5.41
N LYS A 136 -1.64 -22.25 -4.79
CA LYS A 136 -0.41 -21.64 -4.25
C LYS A 136 0.22 -22.52 -3.17
N LEU A 137 -0.57 -23.04 -2.23
CA LEU A 137 -0.08 -23.94 -1.19
C LEU A 137 0.46 -25.25 -1.79
N LYS A 138 -0.21 -25.83 -2.78
CA LYS A 138 0.24 -27.03 -3.48
C LYS A 138 1.55 -26.81 -4.24
N ARG A 139 1.69 -25.65 -4.90
CA ARG A 139 2.86 -25.30 -5.72
C ARG A 139 4.07 -24.94 -4.87
N TRP A 140 3.90 -24.03 -3.94
CA TRP A 140 4.99 -23.41 -3.19
C TRP A 140 5.33 -24.16 -1.89
N GLY A 141 4.36 -24.89 -1.31
CA GLY A 141 4.55 -25.62 -0.05
C GLY A 141 5.75 -26.55 -0.06
N PRO A 142 5.97 -27.42 -1.10
CA PRO A 142 7.12 -28.31 -1.16
C PRO A 142 8.47 -27.55 -1.17
N MET A 143 8.55 -26.40 -1.85
CA MET A 143 9.76 -25.59 -1.91
C MET A 143 10.02 -24.87 -0.58
N LEU A 144 8.98 -24.35 0.05
CA LEU A 144 9.10 -23.62 1.30
C LEU A 144 9.35 -24.55 2.51
N GLY A 145 8.82 -25.76 2.49
CA GLY A 145 8.98 -26.72 3.59
C GLY A 145 8.56 -26.13 4.94
N ALA A 146 9.45 -26.21 5.94
CA ALA A 146 9.21 -25.65 7.28
C ALA A 146 9.11 -24.10 7.30
N ASN A 147 9.59 -23.44 6.24
CA ASN A 147 9.56 -21.99 6.08
C ASN A 147 8.26 -21.48 5.41
N GLY A 148 7.39 -22.40 4.98
CA GLY A 148 6.06 -22.11 4.46
C GLY A 148 5.01 -21.91 5.56
N PRO A 149 3.79 -21.45 5.20
CA PRO A 149 2.73 -21.23 6.18
C PRO A 149 2.30 -22.54 6.84
N ARG A 150 2.02 -22.49 8.13
CA ARG A 150 1.46 -23.61 8.91
C ARG A 150 -0.05 -23.65 8.85
N ARG A 151 -0.67 -22.49 8.78
CA ARG A 151 -2.10 -22.29 8.52
C ARG A 151 -2.31 -21.07 7.62
N PRO A 152 -3.12 -21.17 6.61
CA PRO A 152 -3.42 -19.99 5.79
C PRO A 152 -4.25 -18.98 6.58
N VAL A 153 -3.94 -17.70 6.41
CA VAL A 153 -4.73 -16.58 6.92
C VAL A 153 -5.12 -15.71 5.74
N VAL A 154 -6.42 -15.41 5.65
CA VAL A 154 -6.97 -14.55 4.60
C VAL A 154 -7.40 -13.24 5.25
N PRO A 155 -7.00 -12.06 4.72
CA PRO A 155 -7.43 -10.78 5.24
C PRO A 155 -8.95 -10.59 5.03
N ILE A 156 -9.54 -9.68 5.81
CA ILE A 156 -10.93 -9.29 5.61
C ILE A 156 -11.07 -8.23 4.52
N ALA A 157 -12.22 -8.20 3.86
CA ALA A 157 -12.54 -7.20 2.86
C ALA A 157 -12.66 -5.80 3.50
N TRP A 158 -11.95 -4.83 2.93
CA TRP A 158 -12.03 -3.42 3.30
C TRP A 158 -12.66 -2.63 2.16
N GLU A 159 -13.91 -2.21 2.35
CA GLU A 159 -14.71 -1.59 1.28
C GLU A 159 -14.47 -0.08 1.13
N GLN A 160 -13.77 0.53 2.09
CA GLN A 160 -13.48 1.96 2.04
C GLN A 160 -12.24 2.24 1.17
N PRO A 161 -12.22 3.34 0.42
CA PRO A 161 -11.05 3.70 -0.41
C PRO A 161 -9.86 4.21 0.41
N VAL A 162 -10.00 4.29 1.73
CA VAL A 162 -8.99 4.84 2.63
C VAL A 162 -9.06 4.16 3.99
N PHE A 163 -7.91 4.02 4.64
CA PHE A 163 -7.79 3.78 6.08
C PHE A 163 -6.81 4.80 6.67
N GLN A 164 -6.75 4.93 7.98
CA GLN A 164 -6.02 6.03 8.61
C GLN A 164 -5.07 5.53 9.69
N ILE A 165 -3.92 6.21 9.78
CA ILE A 165 -3.01 6.17 10.92
C ILE A 165 -3.00 7.55 11.57
N GLU A 166 -3.48 7.63 12.80
CA GLU A 166 -3.57 8.88 13.58
C GLU A 166 -4.23 10.03 12.81
N GLY A 167 -5.34 9.72 12.10
CA GLY A 167 -6.11 10.70 11.32
C GLY A 167 -5.49 11.11 9.98
N GLN A 168 -4.38 10.50 9.58
CA GLN A 168 -3.76 10.72 8.26
C GLN A 168 -4.12 9.59 7.30
N ASP A 169 -4.50 9.97 6.10
CA ASP A 169 -5.04 9.04 5.10
C ASP A 169 -3.96 8.17 4.45
N LEU A 170 -4.27 6.87 4.35
CA LEU A 170 -3.64 5.92 3.47
C LEU A 170 -4.68 5.52 2.41
N GLN A 171 -4.53 6.06 1.21
CA GLN A 171 -5.49 5.90 0.11
C GLN A 171 -5.19 4.63 -0.68
N ILE A 172 -6.20 3.78 -0.85
CA ILE A 172 -6.12 2.57 -1.67
C ILE A 172 -6.39 2.96 -3.11
N LEU A 173 -5.40 2.81 -3.98
CA LEU A 173 -5.52 3.04 -5.42
C LEU A 173 -5.70 1.70 -6.14
N GLY A 174 -6.72 1.59 -6.94
CA GLY A 174 -7.04 0.37 -7.68
C GLY A 174 -8.37 -0.27 -7.25
N PRO A 175 -8.60 -1.54 -7.57
CA PRO A 175 -7.68 -2.44 -8.27
C PRO A 175 -7.39 -1.99 -9.71
N MET A 176 -6.19 -2.30 -10.17
CA MET A 176 -5.73 -2.02 -11.53
C MET A 176 -4.75 -3.12 -12.00
N GLN A 177 -4.51 -3.21 -13.29
CA GLN A 177 -3.55 -4.15 -13.82
C GLN A 177 -2.14 -3.80 -13.38
N GLY A 178 -1.48 -4.69 -12.66
CA GLY A 178 -0.07 -4.75 -12.35
C GLY A 178 0.51 -6.04 -12.89
N ASP A 179 1.39 -6.67 -12.17
CA ASP A 179 1.82 -8.03 -12.45
C ASP A 179 0.69 -9.05 -12.21
N HIS A 180 -0.29 -8.69 -11.38
CA HIS A 180 -1.58 -9.33 -11.22
C HIS A 180 -2.73 -8.42 -11.70
N VAL A 181 -3.85 -9.01 -12.12
CA VAL A 181 -5.01 -8.29 -12.68
C VAL A 181 -5.68 -7.32 -11.68
N HIS A 182 -5.63 -7.64 -10.39
CA HIS A 182 -6.24 -6.87 -9.33
C HIS A 182 -5.20 -6.31 -8.34
N ALA A 183 -4.10 -5.76 -8.84
CA ALA A 183 -3.12 -5.11 -7.97
C ALA A 183 -3.63 -3.77 -7.43
N THR A 184 -3.25 -3.44 -6.20
CA THR A 184 -3.52 -2.14 -5.58
C THR A 184 -2.24 -1.50 -5.08
N ALA A 185 -2.26 -0.17 -4.93
CA ALA A 185 -1.18 0.60 -4.31
C ALA A 185 -1.73 1.43 -3.15
N ILE A 186 -0.86 1.82 -2.21
CA ILE A 186 -1.20 2.75 -1.14
C ILE A 186 -0.54 4.10 -1.40
N TYR A 187 -1.35 5.13 -1.57
CA TYR A 187 -0.87 6.50 -1.67
C TYR A 187 -1.04 7.23 -0.35
N ILE A 188 0.02 7.89 0.12
CA ILE A 188 0.07 8.62 1.38
C ILE A 188 0.25 10.11 1.06
N PRO A 189 -0.84 10.90 1.01
CA PRO A 189 -0.80 12.29 0.55
C PRO A 189 0.15 13.18 1.36
N SER A 190 0.19 12.99 2.68
CA SER A 190 1.03 13.79 3.60
C SER A 190 2.53 13.66 3.30
N LEU A 191 2.94 12.54 2.72
CA LEU A 191 4.33 12.25 2.32
C LEU A 191 4.56 12.36 0.82
N ARG A 192 3.50 12.48 0.02
CA ARG A 192 3.53 12.26 -1.42
C ARG A 192 4.20 10.92 -1.77
N ALA A 193 3.95 9.89 -0.95
CA ALA A 193 4.55 8.57 -1.08
C ALA A 193 3.56 7.59 -1.69
N LEU A 194 4.07 6.72 -2.55
CA LEU A 194 3.36 5.62 -3.18
C LEU A 194 4.04 4.31 -2.79
N VAL A 195 3.34 3.45 -2.06
CA VAL A 195 3.72 2.04 -1.89
C VAL A 195 3.02 1.28 -2.99
N ALA A 196 3.77 0.92 -4.01
CA ALA A 196 3.22 0.50 -5.29
C ALA A 196 2.82 -0.98 -5.34
N GLY A 197 3.31 -1.82 -4.40
CA GLY A 197 3.26 -3.27 -4.60
C GLY A 197 3.84 -3.63 -5.98
N ASP A 198 3.36 -4.68 -6.57
CA ASP A 198 3.86 -5.18 -7.85
C ASP A 198 3.28 -4.46 -9.08
N LEU A 199 2.76 -3.26 -8.85
CA LEU A 199 2.61 -2.28 -9.94
C LEU A 199 3.96 -1.72 -10.38
N ALA A 200 4.99 -1.76 -9.51
CA ALA A 200 6.34 -1.30 -9.82
C ALA A 200 7.41 -2.25 -9.30
N PHE A 201 8.48 -2.38 -10.09
CA PHE A 201 9.70 -3.11 -9.81
C PHE A 201 10.90 -2.16 -9.92
N ASP A 202 11.99 -2.43 -9.22
CA ASP A 202 13.24 -1.66 -9.38
C ASP A 202 14.46 -2.56 -9.45
N GLN A 203 15.02 -2.71 -10.64
CA GLN A 203 16.17 -3.57 -10.96
C GLN A 203 15.98 -5.06 -10.61
N ILE A 204 14.73 -5.49 -10.44
CA ILE A 204 14.29 -6.87 -10.50
C ILE A 204 13.43 -7.00 -11.76
N TYR A 205 13.60 -8.05 -12.55
CA TYR A 205 12.77 -8.25 -13.75
C TYR A 205 11.30 -8.38 -13.38
N PRO A 206 10.41 -7.52 -13.94
CA PRO A 206 8.97 -7.63 -13.70
C PRO A 206 8.40 -8.98 -14.10
N TRP A 207 7.45 -9.50 -13.30
CA TRP A 207 6.73 -10.71 -13.61
C TRP A 207 5.71 -10.47 -14.73
N LEU A 208 5.95 -11.08 -15.90
CA LEU A 208 5.06 -11.02 -17.07
C LEU A 208 4.45 -12.39 -17.41
N GLY A 209 4.62 -13.38 -16.53
CA GLY A 209 4.16 -14.75 -16.75
C GLY A 209 2.62 -14.91 -16.78
N GLU A 210 1.87 -13.91 -16.33
CA GLU A 210 0.39 -13.91 -16.35
C GLU A 210 -0.20 -13.06 -17.48
N HIS A 211 0.66 -12.49 -18.36
CA HIS A 211 0.23 -11.39 -19.21
C HIS A 211 0.06 -11.76 -20.66
N THR A 212 -1.17 -11.56 -21.17
CA THR A 212 -1.44 -11.38 -22.58
C THR A 212 -0.89 -10.02 -23.08
N PRO A 213 -0.80 -9.78 -24.40
CA PRO A 213 -0.45 -8.45 -24.91
C PRO A 213 -1.36 -7.33 -24.41
N GLU A 214 -2.66 -7.62 -24.24
CA GLU A 214 -3.67 -6.67 -23.73
C GLU A 214 -3.39 -6.30 -22.28
N ARG A 215 -3.15 -7.29 -21.41
CA ARG A 215 -2.81 -7.08 -19.99
C ARG A 215 -1.52 -6.27 -19.83
N ARG A 216 -0.48 -6.53 -20.66
CA ARG A 216 0.74 -5.71 -20.65
C ARG A 216 0.48 -4.26 -21.03
N LYS A 217 -0.43 -4.01 -22.00
CA LYS A 217 -0.85 -2.66 -22.37
C LYS A 217 -1.63 -1.97 -21.25
N GLU A 218 -2.51 -2.70 -20.58
CA GLU A 218 -3.27 -2.20 -19.41
C GLU A 218 -2.33 -1.82 -18.26
N TRP A 219 -1.30 -2.64 -17.99
CA TRP A 219 -0.30 -2.34 -16.97
C TRP A 219 0.49 -1.05 -17.29
N ILE A 220 0.90 -0.84 -18.54
CA ILE A 220 1.49 0.44 -18.96
C ILE A 220 0.53 1.60 -18.64
N GLY A 221 -0.77 1.44 -18.93
CA GLY A 221 -1.78 2.45 -18.59
C GLY A 221 -1.94 2.70 -17.09
N SER A 222 -1.79 1.67 -16.25
CA SER A 222 -1.76 1.80 -14.79
C SER A 222 -0.53 2.60 -14.33
N LEU A 223 0.64 2.28 -14.88
CA LEU A 223 1.89 3.00 -14.59
C LEU A 223 1.82 4.47 -15.01
N ASP A 224 1.25 4.78 -16.19
CA ASP A 224 1.07 6.16 -16.65
C ASP A 224 0.19 6.97 -15.67
N LYS A 225 -0.87 6.35 -15.11
CA LYS A 225 -1.71 6.98 -14.07
C LYS A 225 -0.93 7.25 -12.79
N LEU A 226 -0.12 6.30 -12.33
CA LEU A 226 0.70 6.43 -11.11
C LEU A 226 1.80 7.49 -11.29
N ILE A 227 2.45 7.54 -12.46
CA ILE A 227 3.43 8.58 -12.81
C ILE A 227 2.78 9.97 -12.79
N ALA A 228 1.54 10.09 -13.29
CA ALA A 228 0.80 11.36 -13.32
C ALA A 228 0.49 11.92 -11.92
N LEU A 229 0.48 11.10 -10.87
CA LEU A 229 0.36 11.55 -9.47
C LEU A 229 1.60 12.32 -8.99
N LYS A 230 2.73 12.21 -9.69
CA LYS A 230 4.02 12.82 -9.33
C LYS A 230 4.42 12.54 -7.88
N PRO A 231 4.44 11.27 -7.43
CA PRO A 231 4.88 10.93 -6.09
C PRO A 231 6.33 11.40 -5.88
N ALA A 232 6.67 11.75 -4.65
CA ALA A 232 8.06 12.08 -4.29
C ALA A 232 8.85 10.84 -3.86
N ILE A 233 8.15 9.86 -3.29
CA ILE A 233 8.67 8.58 -2.84
C ILE A 233 7.86 7.49 -3.54
N VAL A 234 8.53 6.48 -4.08
CA VAL A 234 7.90 5.28 -4.63
C VAL A 234 8.62 4.06 -4.04
N VAL A 235 7.86 3.22 -3.35
CA VAL A 235 8.33 1.92 -2.89
C VAL A 235 7.80 0.88 -3.87
N ALA A 236 8.69 0.27 -4.62
CA ALA A 236 8.36 -0.85 -5.52
C ALA A 236 8.00 -2.11 -4.73
N GLY A 237 7.25 -3.03 -5.31
CA GLY A 237 6.99 -4.34 -4.71
C GLY A 237 8.28 -5.15 -4.55
N HIS A 238 9.13 -5.14 -5.56
CA HIS A 238 10.43 -5.79 -5.57
C HIS A 238 11.53 -4.82 -5.93
N GLN A 239 12.66 -4.90 -5.21
CA GLN A 239 13.77 -3.97 -5.38
C GLN A 239 15.08 -4.60 -4.93
N LEU A 240 16.16 -4.37 -5.68
CA LEU A 240 17.48 -4.74 -5.19
C LEU A 240 17.85 -3.96 -3.92
N PRO A 241 18.47 -4.61 -2.92
CA PRO A 241 18.87 -3.95 -1.69
C PRO A 241 19.76 -2.71 -1.93
N GLY A 242 19.53 -1.65 -1.14
CA GLY A 242 20.33 -0.42 -1.20
C GLY A 242 19.95 0.58 -2.29
N ARG A 243 18.93 0.29 -3.09
CA ARG A 243 18.42 1.23 -4.08
C ARG A 243 17.54 2.31 -3.43
N PRO A 244 17.43 3.51 -4.02
CA PRO A 244 16.54 4.55 -3.50
C PRO A 244 15.07 4.21 -3.76
N HIS A 245 14.19 4.69 -2.89
CA HIS A 245 12.73 4.58 -3.08
C HIS A 245 12.23 5.84 -3.78
N ASP A 246 12.36 5.91 -5.09
CA ASP A 246 12.02 7.08 -5.88
C ASP A 246 11.17 6.73 -7.13
N PRO A 247 10.65 7.72 -7.86
CA PRO A 247 9.79 7.50 -9.02
C PRO A 247 10.42 6.71 -10.18
N SER A 248 11.72 6.48 -10.18
CA SER A 248 12.40 5.73 -11.25
C SER A 248 11.90 4.28 -11.35
N ALA A 249 11.42 3.70 -10.26
CA ALA A 249 10.81 2.37 -10.25
C ALA A 249 9.60 2.26 -11.21
N LEU A 250 8.75 3.29 -11.26
CA LEU A 250 7.60 3.32 -12.17
C LEU A 250 8.05 3.39 -13.63
N THR A 251 9.04 4.23 -13.93
CA THR A 251 9.57 4.38 -15.29
C THR A 251 10.36 3.14 -15.73
N PHE A 252 11.15 2.55 -14.84
CA PHE A 252 11.85 1.28 -15.09
C PHE A 252 10.86 0.17 -15.50
N THR A 253 9.80 -0.03 -14.72
CA THR A 253 8.79 -1.07 -15.00
C THR A 253 8.10 -0.83 -16.33
N ARG A 254 7.69 0.42 -16.57
CA ARG A 254 7.06 0.83 -17.82
C ARG A 254 7.95 0.57 -19.04
N ASP A 255 9.18 1.05 -18.98
CA ASP A 255 10.14 0.94 -20.08
C ASP A 255 10.53 -0.52 -20.31
N TYR A 256 10.62 -1.33 -19.25
CA TYR A 256 10.82 -2.77 -19.35
C TYR A 256 9.69 -3.46 -20.14
N ILE A 257 8.41 -3.18 -19.81
CA ILE A 257 7.26 -3.77 -20.50
C ILE A 257 7.23 -3.33 -21.98
N VAL A 258 7.53 -2.05 -22.26
CA VAL A 258 7.62 -1.54 -23.63
C VAL A 258 8.72 -2.24 -24.41
N ALA A 259 9.91 -2.38 -23.83
CA ALA A 259 11.03 -3.08 -24.45
C ALA A 259 10.74 -4.58 -24.67
N PHE A 260 10.10 -5.23 -23.71
CA PHE A 260 9.68 -6.63 -23.80
C PHE A 260 8.73 -6.83 -24.98
N ASN A 261 7.70 -6.00 -25.11
CA ASN A 261 6.76 -6.04 -26.23
C ASN A 261 7.46 -5.82 -27.59
N ALA A 262 8.43 -4.90 -27.64
CA ALA A 262 9.19 -4.62 -28.84
C ALA A 262 10.20 -5.74 -29.22
N ALA A 263 10.65 -6.51 -28.22
CA ALA A 263 11.59 -7.61 -28.43
C ALA A 263 10.92 -8.90 -28.92
N ILE A 264 9.66 -9.16 -28.56
CA ILE A 264 8.90 -10.36 -28.96
C ILE A 264 8.99 -10.61 -30.48
N PRO A 265 8.59 -9.72 -31.38
CA PRO A 265 8.61 -9.97 -32.82
C PRO A 265 10.02 -10.09 -33.41
N ARG A 266 11.05 -9.74 -32.66
CA ARG A 266 12.47 -9.83 -33.07
C ARG A 266 13.17 -11.06 -32.50
N SER A 267 12.47 -11.85 -31.68
CA SER A 267 13.02 -13.03 -31.00
C SER A 267 12.59 -14.31 -31.70
N LYS A 268 13.48 -15.28 -31.71
CA LYS A 268 13.24 -16.59 -32.35
C LYS A 268 12.48 -17.56 -31.42
N ASN A 269 12.70 -17.42 -30.13
CA ASN A 269 12.14 -18.23 -29.05
C ASN A 269 12.30 -17.51 -27.70
N SER A 270 11.83 -18.11 -26.61
CA SER A 270 11.92 -17.55 -25.27
C SER A 270 13.35 -17.30 -24.79
N GLU A 271 14.31 -18.16 -25.15
CA GLU A 271 15.73 -17.97 -24.79
C GLU A 271 16.32 -16.73 -25.46
N ASP A 272 16.00 -16.50 -26.75
CA ASP A 272 16.44 -15.31 -27.49
C ASP A 272 15.78 -14.05 -26.92
N LEU A 273 14.50 -14.11 -26.56
CA LEU A 273 13.80 -13.01 -25.90
C LEU A 273 14.46 -12.68 -24.54
N ALA A 274 14.66 -13.67 -23.69
CA ALA A 274 15.30 -13.50 -22.39
C ALA A 274 16.71 -12.90 -22.51
N ARG A 275 17.51 -13.39 -23.50
CA ARG A 275 18.84 -12.85 -23.77
C ARG A 275 18.78 -11.38 -24.20
N ARG A 276 17.83 -10.98 -25.06
CA ARG A 276 17.65 -9.59 -25.48
C ARG A 276 17.27 -8.69 -24.33
N MET A 277 16.38 -9.15 -23.45
CA MET A 277 15.97 -8.40 -22.27
C MET A 277 17.12 -8.21 -21.28
N ARG A 278 17.95 -9.25 -21.04
CA ARG A 278 19.17 -9.11 -20.21
C ARG A 278 20.17 -8.11 -20.80
N MET A 279 20.29 -8.07 -22.12
CA MET A 279 21.14 -7.06 -22.78
C MET A 279 20.58 -5.65 -22.69
N ALA A 280 19.26 -5.49 -22.72
CA ALA A 280 18.61 -4.17 -22.63
C ALA A 280 18.57 -3.64 -21.19
N PHE A 281 18.55 -4.53 -20.19
CA PHE A 281 18.49 -4.21 -18.76
C PHE A 281 19.56 -4.98 -17.99
N PRO A 282 20.87 -4.67 -18.23
CA PRO A 282 21.98 -5.44 -17.70
C PRO A 282 22.15 -5.34 -16.16
N ASP A 283 21.63 -4.26 -15.57
CA ASP A 283 21.70 -4.02 -14.12
C ASP A 283 20.56 -4.70 -13.36
N ALA A 284 19.52 -5.15 -14.07
CA ALA A 284 18.41 -5.86 -13.46
C ALA A 284 18.77 -7.32 -13.19
N GLN A 285 18.22 -7.86 -12.10
CA GLN A 285 18.46 -9.23 -11.67
C GLN A 285 17.18 -10.06 -11.75
N ASP A 286 17.40 -11.35 -11.91
CA ASP A 286 16.35 -12.36 -11.78
C ASP A 286 16.40 -12.95 -10.36
N VAL A 287 15.30 -13.54 -9.94
CA VAL A 287 15.17 -14.20 -8.64
C VAL A 287 14.72 -15.65 -8.84
N LEU A 288 14.79 -16.47 -7.78
CA LEU A 288 14.43 -17.89 -7.82
C LEU A 288 15.12 -18.64 -8.97
N GLY A 289 16.42 -18.37 -9.19
CA GLY A 289 17.21 -19.07 -10.20
C GLY A 289 16.80 -18.79 -11.64
N GLY A 290 16.28 -17.62 -11.94
CA GLY A 290 15.88 -17.24 -13.31
C GLY A 290 14.40 -17.44 -13.60
N PHE A 291 13.59 -17.58 -12.56
CA PHE A 291 12.17 -17.92 -12.67
C PHE A 291 11.34 -16.85 -13.38
N LEU A 292 11.51 -15.58 -13.01
CA LEU A 292 10.68 -14.49 -13.54
C LEU A 292 10.90 -14.32 -15.04
N MET A 293 12.15 -14.16 -15.47
CA MET A 293 12.50 -13.97 -16.88
C MET A 293 12.15 -15.17 -17.73
N SER A 294 12.51 -16.38 -17.27
CA SER A 294 12.29 -17.60 -18.06
C SER A 294 10.81 -17.84 -18.35
N ASN A 295 9.96 -17.74 -17.35
CA ASN A 295 8.52 -17.97 -17.52
C ASN A 295 7.85 -16.82 -18.27
N SER A 296 8.21 -15.56 -17.97
CA SER A 296 7.72 -14.39 -18.71
C SER A 296 8.06 -14.50 -20.21
N ALA A 297 9.27 -14.94 -20.54
CA ALA A 297 9.68 -15.09 -21.92
C ALA A 297 8.93 -16.21 -22.63
N LYS A 298 8.70 -17.36 -21.98
CA LYS A 298 7.91 -18.48 -22.55
C LYS A 298 6.47 -18.03 -22.85
N VAL A 299 5.83 -17.33 -21.91
CA VAL A 299 4.48 -16.80 -22.12
C VAL A 299 4.47 -15.74 -23.23
N GLY A 300 5.45 -14.83 -23.22
CA GLY A 300 5.58 -13.78 -24.24
C GLY A 300 5.74 -14.34 -25.66
N MET A 301 6.42 -15.47 -25.81
CA MET A 301 6.63 -16.15 -27.09
C MET A 301 5.53 -17.17 -27.45
N GLY A 302 4.53 -17.37 -26.58
CA GLY A 302 3.47 -18.36 -26.78
C GLY A 302 3.93 -19.82 -26.62
N GLU A 303 5.07 -20.04 -25.98
CA GLU A 303 5.62 -21.38 -25.68
C GLU A 303 4.99 -21.97 -24.41
N ALA A 304 4.35 -21.15 -23.59
CA ALA A 304 3.53 -21.55 -22.47
C ALA A 304 2.28 -20.67 -22.37
N PRO A 305 1.17 -21.19 -21.84
CA PRO A 305 0.02 -20.35 -21.52
C PRO A 305 0.37 -19.37 -20.38
N PRO A 306 -0.33 -18.23 -20.27
CA PRO A 306 -0.26 -17.41 -19.06
C PRO A 306 -0.57 -18.24 -17.80
N TRP A 307 0.14 -17.94 -16.74
CA TRP A 307 -0.12 -18.56 -15.45
C TRP A 307 -1.50 -18.13 -14.96
N ASP A 308 -2.24 -19.08 -14.41
CA ASP A 308 -3.52 -18.87 -13.77
C ASP A 308 -3.43 -19.49 -12.37
N GLU A 309 -3.21 -18.65 -11.37
CA GLU A 309 -3.17 -19.06 -9.96
C GLU A 309 -4.38 -18.59 -9.17
#